data_fb5c0db4a8ca208bb7d06038ec64ac01
#
_entry.id   fb5c0db4a8ca208bb7d06038ec64ac01
#
_cell.length_a   1.000
_cell.length_b   1.000
_cell.length_c   1.000
_cell.angle_alpha   90.00
_cell.angle_beta   90.00
_cell.angle_gamma   90.00
#
_symmetry.space_group_name_H-M   'P 1'
#
loop_
_entity.id
_entity.type
_entity.pdbx_description
1 polymer ?
#
loop_
_entity_poly.entity_id
_entity_poly.type
_entity_poly.pdbx_seq_one_letter_code
_entity_poly.pdbx_strand_id
1 'polypeptide(L)'
;MASQEEKEAEPFADIFDEDEAERSFLLSKPSCLIVFGKPGSGKKTLARKLAQRWNCIFVEASEVIQTNIQQETEYGLKCQELLCQGQSIPEELVTEMVLQKIESPEVAHYGYVLTGFPSLSEEYMTVPQQIEKIMNLKLKPDFLINIKCPDYELCQRIAGLRQNPASGEMYQRNQWDPKFTDKRKKEKDQDEEEDEEEEEEEEEEEEGETAEGPRKKLASSHQLVQRPEDFLENAEKRIGIYKDIMHQPLEEFLTDQDCRYLIEVDGSQQPDHVFEVNKNYTCCYCYFNKQEELLRALSSYKLIAPRYRWRRSRWGQVCPVALKEGNIIKGNPEFAVSFLGKMYVLSSQEALKKFMLNPRPYLLPPMPVSPCKVFVFGPPFSGRTTICNLIAHNYKAKV
;
A
#
# COMPACT_ATOMS: atom_id res chain seq x y z
N MET A 1 38.31 -35.04 -15.51
CA MET A 1 37.01 -35.71 -15.55
C MET A 1 36.05 -34.82 -14.81
N ALA A 2 35.35 -33.96 -15.54
CA ALA A 2 34.31 -33.09 -15.00
C ALA A 2 32.99 -33.84 -15.12
N SER A 3 32.36 -34.12 -13.99
CA SER A 3 31.01 -34.67 -13.94
C SER A 3 30.03 -33.66 -14.53
N GLN A 4 29.49 -33.96 -15.70
CA GLN A 4 28.29 -33.31 -16.20
C GLN A 4 27.13 -33.69 -15.28
N GLU A 5 26.69 -32.78 -14.44
CA GLU A 5 25.35 -32.86 -13.86
C GLU A 5 24.35 -32.80 -15.00
N GLU A 6 23.76 -33.93 -15.36
CA GLU A 6 22.57 -34.00 -16.18
C GLU A 6 21.49 -33.22 -15.46
N LYS A 7 21.20 -32.01 -15.94
CA LYS A 7 19.95 -31.32 -15.62
C LYS A 7 18.84 -32.23 -16.10
N GLU A 8 18.16 -32.92 -15.16
CA GLU A 8 16.88 -33.58 -15.45
C GLU A 8 15.98 -32.52 -16.12
N ALA A 9 15.74 -32.72 -17.42
CA ALA A 9 14.81 -31.89 -18.16
C ALA A 9 13.44 -32.08 -17.50
N GLU A 10 12.87 -31.00 -16.99
CA GLU A 10 11.49 -31.03 -16.48
C GLU A 10 10.60 -31.55 -17.61
N PRO A 11 9.84 -32.64 -17.37
CA PRO A 11 8.99 -33.21 -18.39
C PRO A 11 7.84 -32.24 -18.66
N PHE A 12 7.76 -31.70 -19.83
CA PHE A 12 6.89 -30.65 -20.34
C PHE A 12 7.27 -29.25 -19.89
N ALA A 13 8.02 -28.55 -20.71
CA ALA A 13 7.89 -27.10 -20.84
C ALA A 13 6.41 -26.83 -21.06
N ASP A 14 5.77 -26.15 -20.07
CA ASP A 14 4.35 -25.84 -20.12
C ASP A 14 4.10 -25.10 -21.45
N ILE A 15 3.19 -25.62 -22.29
CA ILE A 15 2.85 -25.00 -23.57
C ILE A 15 2.30 -23.57 -23.37
N PHE A 16 1.95 -23.25 -22.14
CA PHE A 16 1.69 -21.94 -21.60
C PHE A 16 2.94 -21.54 -20.83
N ASP A 17 3.92 -20.97 -21.54
CA ASP A 17 5.11 -20.34 -21.00
C ASP A 17 4.74 -19.66 -19.67
N GLU A 18 5.11 -20.26 -18.54
CA GLU A 18 5.02 -19.56 -17.26
C GLU A 18 5.93 -18.38 -17.45
N ASP A 19 5.31 -17.24 -17.68
CA ASP A 19 6.03 -16.01 -17.78
C ASP A 19 6.85 -15.90 -16.49
N GLU A 20 8.16 -16.09 -16.58
CA GLU A 20 9.07 -16.09 -15.43
C GLU A 20 8.89 -14.79 -14.64
N ALA A 21 8.50 -13.72 -15.35
CA ALA A 21 8.08 -12.46 -14.77
C ALA A 21 6.82 -12.60 -13.91
N GLU A 22 5.80 -13.36 -14.35
CA GLU A 22 4.57 -13.60 -13.56
C GLU A 22 4.89 -14.36 -12.28
N ARG A 23 5.70 -15.42 -12.38
CA ARG A 23 6.12 -16.20 -11.22
C ARG A 23 6.94 -15.36 -10.24
N SER A 24 7.88 -14.58 -10.74
CA SER A 24 8.68 -13.66 -9.94
C SER A 24 7.78 -12.64 -9.24
N PHE A 25 6.80 -12.06 -9.95
CA PHE A 25 5.83 -11.14 -9.36
C PHE A 25 4.97 -11.81 -8.28
N LEU A 26 4.42 -13.00 -8.55
CA LEU A 26 3.60 -13.73 -7.57
C LEU A 26 4.36 -14.08 -6.30
N LEU A 27 5.68 -14.33 -6.40
CA LEU A 27 6.57 -14.65 -5.28
C LEU A 27 7.15 -13.39 -4.61
N SER A 28 7.10 -12.23 -5.27
CA SER A 28 7.66 -11.00 -4.74
C SER A 28 6.93 -10.55 -3.49
N LYS A 29 7.69 -10.00 -2.53
CA LYS A 29 7.13 -9.34 -1.36
C LYS A 29 6.54 -7.99 -1.78
N PRO A 30 5.33 -7.62 -1.33
CA PRO A 30 4.80 -6.28 -1.56
C PRO A 30 5.59 -5.23 -0.77
N SER A 31 5.58 -3.98 -1.23
CA SER A 31 6.30 -2.88 -0.58
C SER A 31 5.65 -2.48 0.75
N CYS A 32 6.46 -2.42 1.81
CA CYS A 32 6.03 -2.12 3.16
C CYS A 32 6.88 -0.99 3.74
N LEU A 33 6.23 0.09 4.20
CA LEU A 33 6.90 1.28 4.70
C LEU A 33 6.31 1.75 6.01
N ILE A 34 7.15 2.38 6.83
CA ILE A 34 6.72 3.07 8.05
C ILE A 34 7.22 4.50 8.02
N VAL A 35 6.34 5.45 8.35
CA VAL A 35 6.66 6.87 8.38
C VAL A 35 6.58 7.37 9.81
N PHE A 36 7.74 7.73 10.37
CA PHE A 36 7.91 8.32 11.68
C PHE A 36 8.06 9.84 11.59
N GLY A 37 7.87 10.51 12.70
CA GLY A 37 8.08 11.94 12.85
C GLY A 37 7.25 12.56 13.97
N LYS A 38 7.65 13.73 14.42
CA LYS A 38 6.94 14.49 15.47
C LYS A 38 5.51 14.86 15.06
N PRO A 39 4.61 15.18 16.01
CA PRO A 39 3.31 15.78 15.71
C PRO A 39 3.48 17.02 14.81
N GLY A 40 2.63 17.15 13.77
CA GLY A 40 2.71 18.29 12.84
C GLY A 40 3.76 18.18 11.73
N SER A 41 4.62 17.16 11.70
CA SER A 41 5.70 17.00 10.71
C SER A 41 5.22 16.65 9.28
N GLY A 42 3.91 16.45 9.06
CA GLY A 42 3.38 16.10 7.74
C GLY A 42 3.42 14.60 7.39
N LYS A 43 3.78 13.73 8.33
CA LYS A 43 3.88 12.28 8.10
C LYS A 43 2.63 11.65 7.47
N LYS A 44 1.43 12.05 7.90
CA LYS A 44 0.16 11.56 7.31
C LYS A 44 0.01 11.95 5.84
N THR A 45 0.37 13.17 5.48
CA THR A 45 0.32 13.67 4.10
C THR A 45 1.31 12.93 3.21
N LEU A 46 2.56 12.76 3.69
CA LEU A 46 3.58 12.00 2.97
C LEU A 46 3.16 10.54 2.80
N ALA A 47 2.73 9.88 3.87
CA ALA A 47 2.31 8.49 3.85
C ALA A 47 1.16 8.23 2.85
N ARG A 48 0.16 9.12 2.78
CA ARG A 48 -0.92 9.04 1.78
C ARG A 48 -0.42 9.19 0.35
N LYS A 49 0.46 10.17 0.08
CA LYS A 49 1.06 10.35 -1.25
C LYS A 49 1.86 9.11 -1.67
N LEU A 50 2.66 8.55 -0.76
CA LEU A 50 3.41 7.34 -0.99
C LEU A 50 2.49 6.13 -1.26
N ALA A 51 1.46 5.94 -0.45
CA ALA A 51 0.49 4.87 -0.63
C ALA A 51 -0.22 4.96 -1.98
N GLN A 52 -0.68 6.14 -2.39
CA GLN A 52 -1.30 6.38 -3.69
C GLN A 52 -0.33 6.11 -4.85
N ARG A 53 0.92 6.55 -4.72
CA ARG A 53 1.93 6.40 -5.76
C ARG A 53 2.35 4.95 -5.99
N TRP A 54 2.44 4.15 -4.94
CA TRP A 54 2.86 2.75 -5.00
C TRP A 54 1.72 1.76 -4.94
N ASN A 55 0.49 2.24 -4.95
CA ASN A 55 -0.71 1.42 -4.84
C ASN A 55 -0.68 0.50 -3.60
N CYS A 56 -0.11 1.01 -2.48
CA CYS A 56 -0.08 0.33 -1.19
C CYS A 56 -1.29 0.75 -0.35
N ILE A 57 -1.61 -0.06 0.63
CA ILE A 57 -2.67 0.26 1.59
C ILE A 57 -2.14 1.28 2.61
N PHE A 58 -2.82 2.41 2.72
CA PHE A 58 -2.54 3.39 3.76
C PHE A 58 -3.09 2.90 5.09
N VAL A 59 -2.23 2.80 6.10
CA VAL A 59 -2.59 2.35 7.47
C VAL A 59 -2.22 3.43 8.46
N GLU A 60 -3.21 3.97 9.14
CA GLU A 60 -3.04 4.95 10.20
C GLU A 60 -3.97 4.61 11.36
N ALA A 61 -3.45 4.67 12.58
CA ALA A 61 -4.17 4.20 13.78
C ALA A 61 -5.56 4.82 13.92
N SER A 62 -5.72 6.13 13.71
CA SER A 62 -7.03 6.79 13.84
C SER A 62 -8.02 6.35 12.75
N GLU A 63 -7.56 6.11 11.52
CA GLU A 63 -8.42 5.60 10.44
C GLU A 63 -8.82 4.14 10.63
N VAL A 64 -7.90 3.35 11.19
CA VAL A 64 -8.20 1.95 11.55
C VAL A 64 -9.27 1.88 12.63
N ILE A 65 -9.18 2.71 13.69
CA ILE A 65 -10.19 2.81 14.73
C ILE A 65 -11.54 3.21 14.11
N GLN A 66 -11.56 4.28 13.33
CA GLN A 66 -12.78 4.79 12.70
C GLN A 66 -13.44 3.74 11.79
N THR A 67 -12.64 3.04 11.00
CA THR A 67 -13.13 1.96 10.11
C THR A 67 -13.75 0.81 10.92
N ASN A 68 -13.11 0.40 12.02
CA ASN A 68 -13.64 -0.66 12.90
C ASN A 68 -14.96 -0.24 13.56
N ILE A 69 -15.07 1.02 13.99
CA ILE A 69 -16.33 1.56 14.54
C ILE A 69 -17.43 1.56 13.46
N GLN A 70 -17.13 2.02 12.25
CA GLN A 70 -18.10 2.08 11.15
C GLN A 70 -18.55 0.68 10.68
N GLN A 71 -17.65 -0.30 10.76
CA GLN A 71 -17.95 -1.69 10.39
C GLN A 71 -18.57 -2.50 11.54
N GLU A 72 -18.77 -1.88 12.69
CA GLU A 72 -19.34 -2.53 13.89
C GLU A 72 -18.60 -3.81 14.28
N THR A 73 -17.26 -3.82 14.09
CA THR A 73 -16.44 -4.96 14.52
C THR A 73 -16.44 -5.08 16.05
N GLU A 74 -16.08 -6.24 16.60
CA GLU A 74 -15.99 -6.43 18.04
C GLU A 74 -15.08 -5.39 18.71
N TYR A 75 -13.93 -5.09 18.09
CA TYR A 75 -13.02 -4.04 18.55
C TYR A 75 -13.63 -2.64 18.38
N GLY A 76 -14.34 -2.40 17.28
CA GLY A 76 -15.01 -1.12 17.02
C GLY A 76 -16.09 -0.81 18.04
N LEU A 77 -16.90 -1.78 18.43
CA LEU A 77 -17.92 -1.64 19.47
C LEU A 77 -17.31 -1.34 20.85
N LYS A 78 -16.21 -2.01 21.22
CA LYS A 78 -15.45 -1.70 22.43
C LYS A 78 -14.90 -0.27 22.44
N CYS A 79 -14.33 0.17 21.30
CA CYS A 79 -13.84 1.54 21.15
C CYS A 79 -14.98 2.56 21.29
N GLN A 80 -16.13 2.30 20.67
CA GLN A 80 -17.30 3.17 20.76
C GLN A 80 -17.83 3.28 22.19
N GLU A 81 -17.89 2.18 22.92
CA GLU A 81 -18.31 2.16 24.33
C GLU A 81 -17.37 3.01 25.21
N LEU A 82 -16.04 2.83 25.08
CA LEU A 82 -15.05 3.61 25.83
C LEU A 82 -15.16 5.11 25.52
N LEU A 83 -15.29 5.47 24.25
CA LEU A 83 -15.44 6.87 23.83
C LEU A 83 -16.77 7.49 24.38
N CYS A 84 -17.86 6.73 24.38
CA CYS A 84 -19.12 7.20 24.99
C CYS A 84 -19.01 7.41 26.50
N GLN A 85 -18.13 6.66 27.18
CA GLN A 85 -17.83 6.81 28.61
C GLN A 85 -16.81 7.94 28.87
N GLY A 86 -16.27 8.58 27.81
CA GLY A 86 -15.24 9.61 27.93
C GLY A 86 -13.86 9.06 28.31
N GLN A 87 -13.64 7.76 28.11
CA GLN A 87 -12.37 7.09 28.38
C GLN A 87 -11.45 7.08 27.15
N SER A 88 -10.14 7.01 27.36
CA SER A 88 -9.16 6.78 26.32
C SER A 88 -9.23 5.33 25.80
N ILE A 89 -8.91 5.15 24.53
CA ILE A 89 -8.80 3.81 23.94
C ILE A 89 -7.44 3.23 24.32
N PRO A 90 -7.39 2.03 24.95
CA PRO A 90 -6.13 1.39 25.33
C PRO A 90 -5.20 1.14 24.13
N GLU A 91 -3.90 1.38 24.29
CA GLU A 91 -2.89 1.19 23.24
C GLU A 91 -2.83 -0.26 22.79
N GLU A 92 -3.08 -1.23 23.66
CA GLU A 92 -3.16 -2.65 23.29
C GLU A 92 -4.24 -2.89 22.24
N LEU A 93 -5.43 -2.32 22.45
CA LEU A 93 -6.55 -2.45 21.54
C LEU A 93 -6.24 -1.81 20.17
N VAL A 94 -5.64 -0.63 20.18
CA VAL A 94 -5.20 0.06 18.95
C VAL A 94 -4.13 -0.76 18.23
N THR A 95 -3.16 -1.29 18.98
CA THR A 95 -2.10 -2.13 18.43
C THR A 95 -2.65 -3.38 17.77
N GLU A 96 -3.57 -4.08 18.43
CA GLU A 96 -4.22 -5.29 17.88
C GLU A 96 -4.98 -4.98 16.57
N MET A 97 -5.75 -3.89 16.53
CA MET A 97 -6.47 -3.47 15.33
C MET A 97 -5.51 -3.14 14.18
N VAL A 98 -4.40 -2.43 14.45
CA VAL A 98 -3.38 -2.11 13.45
C VAL A 98 -2.71 -3.39 12.94
N LEU A 99 -2.30 -4.31 13.83
CA LEU A 99 -1.70 -5.59 13.46
C LEU A 99 -2.68 -6.43 12.62
N GLN A 100 -3.94 -6.52 13.02
CA GLN A 100 -4.97 -7.23 12.25
C GLN A 100 -5.16 -6.63 10.85
N LYS A 101 -5.13 -5.29 10.71
CA LYS A 101 -5.18 -4.64 9.40
C LYS A 101 -3.96 -4.97 8.57
N ILE A 102 -2.75 -4.94 9.15
CA ILE A 102 -1.50 -5.28 8.44
C ILE A 102 -1.48 -6.75 8.00
N GLU A 103 -2.04 -7.66 8.80
CA GLU A 103 -2.12 -9.08 8.45
C GLU A 103 -3.28 -9.43 7.51
N SER A 104 -4.10 -8.45 7.11
CA SER A 104 -5.21 -8.69 6.20
C SER A 104 -4.73 -9.16 4.82
N PRO A 105 -5.55 -9.98 4.11
CA PRO A 105 -5.20 -10.45 2.77
C PRO A 105 -4.93 -9.33 1.76
N GLU A 106 -5.64 -8.21 1.90
CA GLU A 106 -5.46 -7.01 1.07
C GLU A 106 -4.06 -6.42 1.23
N VAL A 107 -3.60 -6.24 2.48
CA VAL A 107 -2.25 -5.74 2.76
C VAL A 107 -1.18 -6.74 2.35
N ALA A 108 -1.44 -8.03 2.49
CA ALA A 108 -0.53 -9.07 2.00
C ALA A 108 -0.32 -9.04 0.48
N HIS A 109 -1.28 -8.48 -0.27
CA HIS A 109 -1.18 -8.31 -1.71
C HIS A 109 -0.54 -6.99 -2.12
N TYR A 110 -1.05 -5.86 -1.61
CA TYR A 110 -0.63 -4.52 -2.01
C TYR A 110 0.53 -3.94 -1.20
N GLY A 111 0.83 -4.49 -0.02
CA GLY A 111 1.75 -3.88 0.94
C GLY A 111 1.09 -2.75 1.73
N TYR A 112 1.87 -2.05 2.55
CA TYR A 112 1.36 -1.00 3.41
C TYR A 112 2.30 0.20 3.54
N VAL A 113 1.71 1.34 3.86
CA VAL A 113 2.40 2.52 4.39
C VAL A 113 1.78 2.83 5.75
N LEU A 114 2.51 2.52 6.83
CA LEU A 114 2.06 2.71 8.21
C LEU A 114 2.50 4.07 8.75
N THR A 115 1.61 4.77 9.43
CA THR A 115 1.91 6.00 10.17
C THR A 115 1.04 6.12 11.41
N GLY A 116 1.43 7.01 12.34
CA GLY A 116 0.69 7.21 13.59
C GLY A 116 0.85 6.08 14.60
N PHE A 117 1.83 5.22 14.43
CA PHE A 117 2.23 4.17 15.34
C PHE A 117 3.77 4.17 15.45
N PRO A 118 4.40 4.03 16.65
CA PRO A 118 3.78 3.86 17.98
C PRO A 118 2.92 5.04 18.44
N SER A 119 2.02 4.78 19.39
CA SER A 119 1.19 5.78 20.05
C SER A 119 2.01 6.65 21.01
N LEU A 120 1.58 7.91 21.24
CA LEU A 120 2.19 8.82 22.23
C LEU A 120 1.74 8.52 23.68
N SER A 121 0.85 7.58 23.87
CA SER A 121 0.40 7.16 25.19
C SER A 121 1.17 5.92 25.64
N GLU A 122 1.46 5.83 26.92
CA GLU A 122 2.10 4.68 27.57
C GLU A 122 1.28 4.19 28.77
N GLU A 123 -0.01 4.43 28.75
CA GLU A 123 -0.88 4.07 29.89
C GLU A 123 -0.96 2.53 30.07
N TYR A 124 -0.98 1.79 28.97
CA TYR A 124 -1.13 0.34 28.97
C TYR A 124 0.06 -0.40 28.31
N MET A 125 0.76 0.25 27.39
CA MET A 125 1.88 -0.37 26.67
C MET A 125 2.98 0.67 26.37
N THR A 126 4.21 0.37 26.78
CA THR A 126 5.35 1.26 26.55
C THR A 126 5.75 1.34 25.07
N VAL A 127 6.40 2.43 24.66
CA VAL A 127 6.87 2.62 23.28
C VAL A 127 7.81 1.50 22.83
N PRO A 128 8.80 1.05 23.61
CA PRO A 128 9.64 -0.10 23.23
C PRO A 128 8.84 -1.38 22.95
N GLN A 129 7.80 -1.67 23.74
CA GLN A 129 6.94 -2.83 23.51
C GLN A 129 6.13 -2.70 22.21
N GLN A 130 5.66 -1.49 21.90
CA GLN A 130 4.98 -1.21 20.64
C GLN A 130 5.92 -1.40 19.45
N ILE A 131 7.17 -0.93 19.55
CA ILE A 131 8.21 -1.11 18.52
C ILE A 131 8.53 -2.59 18.33
N GLU A 132 8.63 -3.37 19.41
CA GLU A 132 8.85 -4.82 19.33
C GLU A 132 7.75 -5.53 18.52
N LYS A 133 6.49 -5.10 18.66
CA LYS A 133 5.38 -5.62 17.84
C LYS A 133 5.59 -5.35 16.34
N ILE A 134 6.12 -4.17 15.98
CA ILE A 134 6.46 -3.84 14.57
C ILE A 134 7.56 -4.78 14.05
N MET A 135 8.59 -5.05 14.85
CA MET A 135 9.70 -5.92 14.44
C MET A 135 9.27 -7.38 14.23
N ASN A 136 8.22 -7.80 14.91
CA ASN A 136 7.66 -9.15 14.83
C ASN A 136 6.57 -9.30 13.75
N LEU A 137 6.31 -8.27 12.92
CA LEU A 137 5.38 -8.37 11.80
C LEU A 137 5.78 -9.46 10.81
N LYS A 138 4.80 -10.19 10.28
CA LYS A 138 5.02 -11.16 9.18
C LYS A 138 5.55 -10.49 7.93
N LEU A 139 4.98 -9.32 7.60
CA LEU A 139 5.43 -8.44 6.54
C LEU A 139 6.29 -7.33 7.16
N LYS A 140 7.58 -7.58 7.30
CA LYS A 140 8.52 -6.58 7.84
C LYS A 140 8.61 -5.38 6.92
N PRO A 141 8.77 -4.14 7.46
CA PRO A 141 8.96 -2.96 6.63
C PRO A 141 10.23 -3.08 5.77
N ASP A 142 10.16 -2.58 4.55
CA ASP A 142 11.31 -2.48 3.64
C ASP A 142 12.08 -1.18 3.87
N PHE A 143 11.35 -0.10 4.19
CA PHE A 143 11.95 1.20 4.48
C PHE A 143 11.27 1.85 5.68
N LEU A 144 12.10 2.52 6.47
CA LEU A 144 11.71 3.39 7.58
C LEU A 144 12.00 4.82 7.18
N ILE A 145 11.00 5.69 7.23
CA ILE A 145 11.11 7.10 6.85
C ILE A 145 10.96 7.93 8.11
N ASN A 146 11.99 8.69 8.48
CA ASN A 146 11.97 9.58 9.64
C ASN A 146 11.95 11.03 9.20
N ILE A 147 10.85 11.75 9.48
CA ILE A 147 10.71 13.16 9.15
C ILE A 147 11.23 14.00 10.31
N LYS A 148 12.34 14.68 10.07
CA LYS A 148 12.95 15.65 11.01
C LYS A 148 12.44 17.04 10.71
N CYS A 149 11.97 17.75 11.73
CA CYS A 149 11.52 19.14 11.61
C CYS A 149 11.75 19.86 12.92
N PRO A 150 12.19 21.15 12.89
CA PRO A 150 12.37 21.95 14.10
C PRO A 150 11.05 22.17 14.86
N ASP A 151 11.13 22.16 16.19
CA ASP A 151 9.93 22.24 17.04
C ASP A 151 9.17 23.56 16.87
N TYR A 152 9.89 24.66 16.70
CA TYR A 152 9.29 25.97 16.46
C TYR A 152 8.37 25.95 15.21
N GLU A 153 8.87 25.38 14.13
CA GLU A 153 8.09 25.27 12.89
C GLU A 153 6.86 24.36 13.05
N LEU A 154 7.01 23.27 13.79
CA LEU A 154 5.90 22.36 14.10
C LEU A 154 4.81 23.04 14.91
N CYS A 155 5.19 23.81 15.94
CA CYS A 155 4.25 24.61 16.74
C CYS A 155 3.49 25.62 15.87
N GLN A 156 4.18 26.30 14.96
CA GLN A 156 3.57 27.25 14.03
C GLN A 156 2.60 26.57 13.05
N ARG A 157 2.98 25.40 12.53
CA ARG A 157 2.13 24.62 11.64
C ARG A 157 0.84 24.15 12.33
N ILE A 158 0.97 23.59 13.54
CA ILE A 158 -0.18 23.09 14.31
C ILE A 158 -1.09 24.25 14.70
N ALA A 159 -0.54 25.35 15.23
CA ALA A 159 -1.31 26.53 15.61
C ALA A 159 -1.99 27.22 14.41
N GLY A 160 -1.46 27.02 13.21
CA GLY A 160 -2.03 27.51 11.95
C GLY A 160 -3.17 26.66 11.39
N LEU A 161 -3.49 25.50 11.96
CA LEU A 161 -4.59 24.65 11.49
C LEU A 161 -5.96 25.25 11.84
N ARG A 162 -6.91 25.08 10.93
CA ARG A 162 -8.31 25.46 11.13
C ARG A 162 -9.20 24.33 10.62
N GLN A 163 -10.31 24.13 11.26
CA GLN A 163 -11.32 23.13 10.88
C GLN A 163 -12.62 23.81 10.50
N ASN A 164 -13.25 23.31 9.45
CA ASN A 164 -14.63 23.64 9.13
C ASN A 164 -15.55 22.78 10.02
N PRO A 165 -16.33 23.37 10.94
CA PRO A 165 -17.16 22.60 11.87
C PRO A 165 -18.28 21.82 11.18
N ALA A 166 -18.71 22.23 9.98
CA ALA A 166 -19.78 21.57 9.24
C ALA A 166 -19.29 20.35 8.44
N SER A 167 -18.10 20.44 7.81
CA SER A 167 -17.54 19.34 6.99
C SER A 167 -16.47 18.51 7.71
N GLY A 168 -15.93 19.02 8.82
CA GLY A 168 -14.79 18.39 9.50
C GLY A 168 -13.45 18.54 8.76
N GLU A 169 -13.42 19.19 7.60
CA GLU A 169 -12.21 19.38 6.80
C GLU A 169 -11.22 20.31 7.48
N MET A 170 -9.93 19.94 7.37
CA MET A 170 -8.83 20.69 7.94
C MET A 170 -8.16 21.57 6.88
N TYR A 171 -7.87 22.81 7.25
CA TYR A 171 -7.23 23.81 6.40
C TYR A 171 -5.90 24.28 7.03
N GLN A 172 -4.86 24.31 6.22
CA GLN A 172 -3.56 24.86 6.61
C GLN A 172 -3.58 26.39 6.49
N ARG A 173 -2.64 27.07 7.18
CA ARG A 173 -2.58 28.52 7.22
C ARG A 173 -2.49 29.20 5.84
N ASN A 174 -1.76 28.60 4.91
CA ASN A 174 -1.65 29.08 3.53
C ASN A 174 -2.96 29.00 2.72
N GLN A 175 -3.94 28.23 3.18
CA GLN A 175 -5.23 28.04 2.50
C GLN A 175 -6.31 29.04 2.96
N TRP A 176 -6.16 29.62 4.15
CA TRP A 176 -7.17 30.51 4.71
C TRP A 176 -6.65 31.90 5.10
N ASP A 177 -5.32 32.12 5.24
CA ASP A 177 -4.69 33.38 5.59
C ASP A 177 -4.07 34.05 4.33
N PRO A 178 -4.73 35.07 3.72
CA PRO A 178 -4.23 35.71 2.51
C PRO A 178 -2.86 36.39 2.71
N LYS A 179 -2.59 36.91 3.93
CA LYS A 179 -1.33 37.61 4.24
C LYS A 179 -0.13 36.65 4.25
N PHE A 180 -0.38 35.39 4.50
CA PHE A 180 0.67 34.36 4.50
C PHE A 180 1.05 33.93 3.08
N THR A 181 0.10 33.97 2.17
CA THR A 181 0.30 33.65 0.75
C THR A 181 1.14 34.71 0.04
N ASP A 182 0.89 36.00 0.36
CA ASP A 182 1.63 37.11 -0.25
C ASP A 182 3.09 37.22 0.23
N LYS A 183 3.38 36.86 1.50
CA LYS A 183 4.75 36.81 1.99
C LYS A 183 5.60 35.76 1.30
N ARG A 184 5.04 34.58 1.06
CA ARG A 184 5.74 33.50 0.35
C ARG A 184 5.99 33.78 -1.13
N LYS A 185 5.14 34.58 -1.79
CA LYS A 185 5.42 35.04 -3.15
C LYS A 185 6.59 35.99 -3.17
N LYS A 186 6.66 36.95 -2.22
CA LYS A 186 7.76 37.91 -2.13
C LYS A 186 9.10 37.26 -1.75
N GLU A 187 9.09 36.17 -0.94
CA GLU A 187 10.30 35.42 -0.62
C GLU A 187 10.78 34.59 -1.83
N LYS A 188 9.88 34.03 -2.63
CA LYS A 188 10.24 33.32 -3.87
C LYS A 188 10.76 34.24 -4.96
N ASP A 189 10.13 35.41 -5.10
CA ASP A 189 10.56 36.40 -6.09
C ASP A 189 11.96 37.02 -5.72
N GLN A 190 12.37 36.97 -4.44
CA GLN A 190 13.73 37.38 -4.00
C GLN A 190 14.77 36.28 -4.20
N ASP A 191 14.42 35.02 -4.00
CA ASP A 191 15.34 33.89 -4.25
C ASP A 191 15.55 33.64 -5.77
N GLU A 192 14.58 34.03 -6.63
CA GLU A 192 14.69 33.94 -8.10
C GLU A 192 15.46 35.14 -8.70
N GLU A 193 15.54 36.31 -8.03
CA GLU A 193 16.31 37.45 -8.50
C GLU A 193 17.84 37.32 -8.23
N GLU A 194 18.29 36.42 -7.37
CA GLU A 194 19.73 36.13 -7.15
C GLU A 194 20.33 35.13 -8.15
N ASP A 195 19.48 34.35 -8.86
CA ASP A 195 19.94 33.37 -9.88
C ASP A 195 19.82 33.86 -11.34
N GLU A 196 19.26 35.05 -11.62
CA GLU A 196 19.01 35.57 -12.98
C GLU A 196 20.00 36.66 -13.47
N GLU A 197 21.25 36.73 -12.96
CA GLU A 197 22.28 37.60 -13.57
C GLU A 197 23.12 36.92 -14.66
N GLU A 198 22.80 35.71 -15.11
CA GLU A 198 23.47 35.13 -16.29
C GLU A 198 22.43 34.39 -17.16
N GLU A 199 21.73 35.09 -18.06
CA GLU A 199 21.27 34.69 -19.40
C GLU A 199 20.07 35.54 -19.83
N GLU A 200 20.31 36.74 -20.32
CA GLU A 200 19.43 37.40 -21.30
C GLU A 200 19.86 36.97 -22.71
N GLU A 201 18.94 36.26 -23.42
CA GLU A 201 18.57 36.61 -24.82
C GLU A 201 17.62 35.57 -25.43
N GLU A 202 16.47 36.10 -25.93
CA GLU A 202 15.59 35.61 -27.01
C GLU A 202 14.63 34.46 -26.67
N GLU A 203 13.30 34.65 -26.62
CA GLU A 203 12.37 34.80 -27.75
C GLU A 203 10.89 34.99 -27.29
N GLU A 204 10.20 35.72 -28.12
CA GLU A 204 8.80 36.19 -28.00
C GLU A 204 7.75 35.08 -28.23
N GLU A 205 6.59 35.29 -27.51
CA GLU A 205 5.20 34.97 -27.90
C GLU A 205 4.79 33.53 -28.23
N GLU A 206 3.98 32.95 -27.33
CA GLU A 206 2.73 32.28 -27.70
C GLU A 206 1.73 32.27 -26.54
N GLU A 207 0.60 32.92 -26.73
CA GLU A 207 -0.60 32.85 -25.89
C GLU A 207 -1.17 31.42 -25.89
N GLY A 208 -1.23 30.77 -24.74
CA GLY A 208 -1.83 29.46 -24.58
C GLY A 208 -2.65 29.37 -23.29
N GLU A 209 -3.94 29.24 -23.45
CA GLU A 209 -5.00 29.14 -22.43
C GLU A 209 -4.61 28.29 -21.21
N THR A 210 -4.56 28.93 -20.04
CA THR A 210 -4.39 28.27 -18.75
C THR A 210 -5.66 27.49 -18.38
N ALA A 211 -5.56 26.18 -18.38
CA ALA A 211 -6.54 25.29 -17.76
C ALA A 211 -6.65 25.60 -16.26
N GLU A 212 -7.70 26.29 -15.87
CA GLU A 212 -8.09 26.48 -14.48
C GLU A 212 -8.43 25.11 -13.86
N GLY A 213 -7.53 24.56 -13.05
CA GLY A 213 -7.85 23.50 -12.12
C GLY A 213 -8.94 23.96 -11.15
N PRO A 214 -9.83 23.07 -10.64
CA PRO A 214 -10.94 23.48 -9.81
C PRO A 214 -10.43 24.16 -8.53
N ARG A 215 -10.46 25.48 -8.50
CA ARG A 215 -10.32 26.27 -7.26
C ARG A 215 -11.45 25.82 -6.35
N LYS A 216 -11.13 24.97 -5.36
CA LYS A 216 -12.04 24.68 -4.25
C LYS A 216 -12.47 26.02 -3.70
N LYS A 217 -13.79 26.32 -3.78
CA LYS A 217 -14.40 27.55 -3.27
C LYS A 217 -13.88 27.74 -1.86
N LEU A 218 -13.14 28.85 -1.63
CA LEU A 218 -12.63 29.24 -0.32
C LEU A 218 -13.85 29.30 0.60
N ALA A 219 -13.95 28.36 1.54
CA ALA A 219 -14.94 28.46 2.60
C ALA A 219 -14.70 29.82 3.26
N SER A 220 -15.77 30.64 3.41
CA SER A 220 -15.63 31.98 3.96
C SER A 220 -14.84 31.85 5.27
N SER A 221 -13.74 32.59 5.43
CA SER A 221 -12.83 32.49 6.56
C SER A 221 -13.50 32.65 7.93
N HIS A 222 -14.73 33.16 7.93
CA HIS A 222 -15.57 33.35 9.11
C HIS A 222 -16.19 32.07 9.70
N GLN A 223 -16.08 30.91 9.01
CA GLN A 223 -16.63 29.63 9.48
C GLN A 223 -15.56 28.66 9.99
N LEU A 224 -14.28 29.01 9.88
CA LEU A 224 -13.19 28.16 10.30
C LEU A 224 -12.86 28.35 11.79
N VAL A 225 -12.83 27.25 12.54
CA VAL A 225 -12.58 27.24 13.98
C VAL A 225 -11.25 26.55 14.26
N GLN A 226 -10.50 27.07 15.22
CA GLN A 226 -9.30 26.39 15.74
C GLN A 226 -9.74 25.38 16.81
N ARG A 227 -9.27 24.15 16.68
CA ARG A 227 -9.53 23.13 17.70
C ARG A 227 -8.73 23.43 18.97
N PRO A 228 -9.24 23.08 20.16
CA PRO A 228 -8.49 23.26 21.40
C PRO A 228 -7.11 22.59 21.39
N GLU A 229 -7.01 21.43 20.76
CA GLU A 229 -5.75 20.68 20.63
C GLU A 229 -4.70 21.35 19.73
N ASP A 230 -5.11 22.30 18.88
CA ASP A 230 -4.24 23.06 17.96
C ASP A 230 -3.83 24.43 18.53
N PHE A 231 -4.22 24.77 19.75
CA PHE A 231 -3.67 25.95 20.43
C PHE A 231 -2.17 25.79 20.68
N LEU A 232 -1.44 26.87 20.59
CA LEU A 232 0.02 26.89 20.70
C LEU A 232 0.52 26.15 21.96
N GLU A 233 -0.07 26.43 23.10
CA GLU A 233 0.26 25.77 24.37
C GLU A 233 0.07 24.26 24.35
N ASN A 234 -0.99 23.79 23.70
CA ASN A 234 -1.28 22.36 23.57
C ASN A 234 -0.38 21.69 22.52
N ALA A 235 -0.02 22.43 21.46
CA ALA A 235 0.95 21.97 20.46
C ALA A 235 2.34 21.77 21.08
N GLU A 236 2.78 22.74 21.90
CA GLU A 236 4.05 22.66 22.65
C GLU A 236 4.05 21.48 23.64
N LYS A 237 2.96 21.29 24.39
CA LYS A 237 2.81 20.13 25.27
C LYS A 237 2.89 18.80 24.52
N ARG A 238 2.22 18.68 23.37
CA ARG A 238 2.26 17.45 22.56
C ARG A 238 3.65 17.16 22.01
N ILE A 239 4.41 18.17 21.61
CA ILE A 239 5.80 18.03 21.17
C ILE A 239 6.69 17.67 22.35
N GLY A 240 6.47 18.26 23.54
CA GLY A 240 7.15 17.89 24.78
C GLY A 240 6.94 16.42 25.14
N ILE A 241 5.69 15.95 25.16
CA ILE A 241 5.34 14.55 25.42
C ILE A 241 6.04 13.63 24.40
N TYR A 242 6.07 14.01 23.11
CA TYR A 242 6.78 13.21 22.12
C TYR A 242 8.28 13.10 22.43
N LYS A 243 8.91 14.16 22.89
CA LYS A 243 10.34 14.13 23.25
C LYS A 243 10.59 13.26 24.47
N ASP A 244 9.73 13.36 25.45
CA ASP A 244 9.92 12.65 26.73
C ASP A 244 9.70 11.14 26.57
N ILE A 245 8.71 10.73 25.76
CA ILE A 245 8.26 9.34 25.67
C ILE A 245 8.82 8.64 24.42
N MET A 246 8.78 9.29 23.27
CA MET A 246 9.03 8.66 21.97
C MET A 246 10.46 8.83 21.45
N HIS A 247 11.10 9.96 21.77
CA HIS A 247 12.35 10.35 21.10
C HIS A 247 13.46 9.32 21.33
N GLN A 248 13.76 9.02 22.59
CA GLN A 248 14.86 8.11 22.93
C GLN A 248 14.61 6.68 22.43
N PRO A 249 13.46 6.01 22.70
CA PRO A 249 13.22 4.65 22.20
C PRO A 249 13.21 4.56 20.68
N LEU A 250 12.72 5.61 20.00
CA LEU A 250 12.67 5.63 18.55
C LEU A 250 14.07 5.85 17.95
N GLU A 251 14.90 6.71 18.52
CA GLU A 251 16.28 6.91 18.07
C GLU A 251 17.13 5.66 18.27
N GLU A 252 17.02 5.01 19.42
CA GLU A 252 17.70 3.72 19.68
C GLU A 252 17.29 2.70 18.61
N PHE A 253 15.99 2.56 18.36
CA PHE A 253 15.48 1.65 17.33
C PHE A 253 16.00 2.00 15.93
N LEU A 254 15.99 3.28 15.53
CA LEU A 254 16.44 3.73 14.21
C LEU A 254 17.95 3.60 14.04
N THR A 255 18.74 3.78 15.11
CA THR A 255 20.20 3.64 15.08
C THR A 255 20.63 2.19 14.84
N ASP A 256 19.86 1.23 15.35
CA ASP A 256 20.10 -0.21 15.14
C ASP A 256 19.74 -0.68 13.72
N GLN A 257 19.06 0.16 12.92
CA GLN A 257 18.69 -0.20 11.55
C GLN A 257 19.83 0.08 10.55
N ASP A 258 19.89 -0.74 9.51
CA ASP A 258 20.81 -0.52 8.40
C ASP A 258 20.43 0.79 7.68
N CYS A 259 21.40 1.70 7.53
CA CYS A 259 21.22 3.01 6.89
C CYS A 259 20.69 2.93 5.44
N ARG A 260 20.78 1.76 4.79
CA ARG A 260 20.22 1.54 3.45
C ARG A 260 18.68 1.51 3.45
N TYR A 261 18.08 1.21 4.59
CA TYR A 261 16.62 1.08 4.75
C TYR A 261 16.01 2.22 5.57
N LEU A 262 16.85 3.10 6.13
CA LEU A 262 16.44 4.28 6.87
C LEU A 262 16.58 5.52 5.97
N ILE A 263 15.48 6.22 5.75
CA ILE A 263 15.43 7.46 4.97
C ILE A 263 15.12 8.60 5.94
N GLU A 264 16.06 9.52 6.13
CA GLU A 264 15.84 10.73 6.89
C GLU A 264 15.47 11.88 5.96
N VAL A 265 14.41 12.60 6.30
CA VAL A 265 13.83 13.64 5.46
C VAL A 265 13.66 14.92 6.24
N ASP A 266 14.06 16.03 5.63
CA ASP A 266 13.79 17.36 6.19
C ASP A 266 12.33 17.75 5.98
N GLY A 267 11.57 17.76 7.08
CA GLY A 267 10.15 18.11 7.10
C GLY A 267 9.88 19.62 7.03
N SER A 268 10.89 20.50 7.03
CA SER A 268 10.70 21.94 6.85
C SER A 268 10.33 22.30 5.41
N GLN A 269 10.69 21.44 4.48
CA GLN A 269 10.43 21.63 3.06
C GLN A 269 8.95 21.44 2.67
N GLN A 270 8.60 21.85 1.44
CA GLN A 270 7.26 21.66 0.89
C GLN A 270 6.91 20.18 0.77
N PRO A 271 5.65 19.78 1.04
CA PRO A 271 5.22 18.36 0.98
C PRO A 271 5.49 17.67 -0.36
N ASP A 272 5.48 18.43 -1.47
CA ASP A 272 5.76 17.89 -2.80
C ASP A 272 7.25 17.62 -2.99
N HIS A 273 8.12 18.50 -2.51
CA HIS A 273 9.57 18.30 -2.54
C HIS A 273 9.98 17.12 -1.65
N VAL A 274 9.45 17.08 -0.42
CA VAL A 274 9.65 15.93 0.49
C VAL A 274 9.24 14.62 -0.16
N PHE A 275 8.13 14.62 -0.91
CA PHE A 275 7.67 13.45 -1.63
C PHE A 275 8.62 13.06 -2.79
N GLU A 276 9.09 14.02 -3.60
CA GLU A 276 9.98 13.74 -4.74
C GLU A 276 11.34 13.20 -4.27
N VAL A 277 11.90 13.72 -3.19
CA VAL A 277 13.12 13.19 -2.58
C VAL A 277 12.93 11.72 -2.18
N ASN A 278 11.86 11.40 -1.46
CA ASN A 278 11.56 10.02 -1.04
C ASN A 278 11.32 9.09 -2.24
N LYS A 279 10.65 9.58 -3.28
CA LYS A 279 10.40 8.84 -4.50
C LYS A 279 11.70 8.36 -5.16
N ASN A 280 12.73 9.19 -5.19
CA ASN A 280 14.01 8.85 -5.80
C ASN A 280 14.76 7.75 -5.04
N TYR A 281 14.74 7.78 -3.71
CA TYR A 281 15.38 6.74 -2.89
C TYR A 281 14.69 5.38 -2.98
N THR A 282 13.38 5.36 -3.11
CA THR A 282 12.57 4.12 -3.12
C THR A 282 12.24 3.61 -4.53
N CYS A 283 12.48 4.41 -5.57
CA CYS A 283 12.12 4.10 -6.96
C CYS A 283 12.82 2.85 -7.50
N CYS A 284 14.05 2.57 -7.09
CA CYS A 284 14.81 1.41 -7.58
C CYS A 284 14.17 0.07 -7.20
N TYR A 285 13.45 0.00 -6.08
CA TYR A 285 12.79 -1.23 -5.60
C TYR A 285 11.37 -1.40 -6.14
N CYS A 286 10.66 -0.31 -6.42
CA CYS A 286 9.24 -0.33 -6.78
C CYS A 286 8.96 -0.31 -8.30
N TYR A 287 10.00 -0.25 -9.15
CA TYR A 287 9.83 -0.09 -10.59
C TYR A 287 9.14 -1.29 -11.26
N PHE A 288 9.27 -2.49 -10.70
CA PHE A 288 8.65 -3.71 -11.24
C PHE A 288 7.13 -3.80 -11.03
N ASN A 289 6.55 -3.05 -10.09
CA ASN A 289 5.13 -3.24 -9.70
C ASN A 289 4.12 -2.40 -10.51
N LYS A 290 4.54 -1.57 -11.48
CA LYS A 290 3.67 -0.46 -11.92
C LYS A 290 2.83 -0.66 -13.16
N GLN A 291 3.12 -1.60 -14.05
CA GLN A 291 2.50 -1.53 -15.37
C GLN A 291 1.41 -2.56 -15.67
N GLU A 292 1.31 -3.67 -14.94
CA GLU A 292 0.45 -4.78 -15.39
C GLU A 292 -0.53 -5.34 -14.35
N GLU A 293 -0.54 -4.82 -13.14
CA GLU A 293 -1.42 -5.30 -12.07
C GLU A 293 -2.84 -4.73 -12.20
N LEU A 294 -3.48 -4.99 -13.32
CA LEU A 294 -4.89 -4.66 -13.53
C LEU A 294 -5.78 -5.78 -12.97
N LEU A 295 -5.87 -5.83 -11.64
CA LEU A 295 -6.86 -6.68 -10.98
C LEU A 295 -8.24 -6.03 -11.10
N ARG A 296 -9.06 -6.54 -12.02
CA ARG A 296 -10.38 -5.97 -12.31
C ARG A 296 -11.44 -7.04 -12.49
N ALA A 297 -12.58 -6.87 -11.84
CA ALA A 297 -13.78 -7.61 -12.18
C ALA A 297 -14.23 -7.21 -13.61
N LEU A 298 -14.49 -8.20 -14.44
CA LEU A 298 -14.91 -8.01 -15.83
C LEU A 298 -16.42 -8.13 -15.95
N SER A 299 -17.03 -7.23 -16.71
CA SER A 299 -18.47 -7.28 -17.02
C SER A 299 -18.83 -8.40 -18.02
N SER A 300 -17.84 -9.05 -18.62
CA SER A 300 -18.05 -10.03 -19.67
C SER A 300 -16.90 -11.05 -19.72
N TYR A 301 -17.26 -12.30 -19.86
CA TYR A 301 -16.37 -13.45 -20.07
C TYR A 301 -15.68 -13.48 -21.45
N LYS A 302 -15.99 -12.53 -22.33
CA LYS A 302 -15.43 -12.50 -23.68
C LYS A 302 -13.94 -12.17 -23.65
N LEU A 303 -13.13 -13.02 -24.28
CA LEU A 303 -11.68 -12.81 -24.43
C LEU A 303 -11.33 -11.60 -25.30
N ILE A 304 -12.25 -11.12 -26.10
CA ILE A 304 -12.07 -10.01 -27.02
C ILE A 304 -12.96 -8.87 -26.56
N ALA A 305 -12.36 -7.77 -26.16
CA ALA A 305 -13.00 -6.49 -25.93
C ALA A 305 -12.59 -5.49 -27.02
N PRO A 306 -13.31 -4.38 -27.26
CA PRO A 306 -12.87 -3.34 -28.17
C PRO A 306 -11.45 -2.88 -27.83
N ARG A 307 -10.53 -3.02 -28.77
CA ARG A 307 -9.09 -2.68 -28.67
C ARG A 307 -8.26 -3.51 -27.68
N TYR A 308 -8.79 -4.61 -27.13
CA TYR A 308 -8.04 -5.45 -26.20
C TYR A 308 -8.41 -6.92 -26.33
N ARG A 309 -7.39 -7.81 -26.19
CA ARG A 309 -7.57 -9.26 -26.18
C ARG A 309 -6.98 -9.85 -24.91
N TRP A 310 -7.83 -10.44 -24.07
CA TRP A 310 -7.40 -11.14 -22.86
C TRP A 310 -6.74 -12.47 -23.21
N ARG A 311 -5.66 -12.80 -22.54
CA ARG A 311 -5.09 -14.15 -22.58
C ARG A 311 -5.90 -15.04 -21.63
N ARG A 312 -6.04 -16.32 -21.97
CA ARG A 312 -6.56 -17.29 -21.01
C ARG A 312 -5.47 -17.59 -19.98
N SER A 313 -5.88 -17.72 -18.71
CA SER A 313 -5.00 -18.25 -17.68
C SER A 313 -4.81 -19.77 -17.89
N ARG A 314 -3.76 -20.32 -17.30
CA ARG A 314 -3.51 -21.78 -17.29
C ARG A 314 -4.65 -22.58 -16.64
N TRP A 315 -5.45 -21.94 -15.82
CA TRP A 315 -6.63 -22.56 -15.18
C TRP A 315 -7.83 -22.67 -16.12
N GLY A 316 -7.80 -22.06 -17.27
CA GLY A 316 -8.86 -22.11 -18.29
C GLY A 316 -10.20 -21.62 -17.76
N GLN A 317 -11.13 -22.54 -17.53
CA GLN A 317 -12.46 -22.27 -16.98
C GLN A 317 -12.63 -22.74 -15.52
N VAL A 318 -11.59 -23.27 -14.90
CA VAL A 318 -11.63 -23.74 -13.51
C VAL A 318 -11.43 -22.58 -12.56
N CYS A 319 -12.21 -22.54 -11.48
CA CYS A 319 -12.08 -21.53 -10.43
C CYS A 319 -10.79 -21.77 -9.62
N PRO A 320 -9.81 -20.85 -9.63
CA PRO A 320 -8.55 -21.02 -8.89
C PRO A 320 -8.76 -21.03 -7.36
N VAL A 321 -9.79 -20.35 -6.85
CA VAL A 321 -10.12 -20.33 -5.42
C VAL A 321 -10.63 -21.69 -4.98
N ALA A 322 -11.60 -22.26 -5.70
CA ALA A 322 -12.11 -23.60 -5.42
C ALA A 322 -11.02 -24.67 -5.57
N LEU A 323 -10.15 -24.52 -6.57
CA LEU A 323 -9.04 -25.43 -6.80
C LEU A 323 -8.02 -25.41 -5.62
N LYS A 324 -7.77 -24.25 -5.03
CA LYS A 324 -6.94 -24.12 -3.82
C LYS A 324 -7.55 -24.83 -2.61
N GLU A 325 -8.87 -24.88 -2.54
CA GLU A 325 -9.65 -25.61 -1.53
C GLU A 325 -9.75 -27.12 -1.83
N GLY A 326 -9.15 -27.60 -2.93
CA GLY A 326 -9.17 -29.01 -3.35
C GLY A 326 -10.35 -29.41 -4.25
N ASN A 327 -11.18 -28.46 -4.68
CA ASN A 327 -12.38 -28.70 -5.47
C ASN A 327 -12.18 -28.23 -6.91
N ILE A 328 -12.41 -29.12 -7.89
CA ILE A 328 -12.38 -28.78 -9.30
C ILE A 328 -13.77 -28.31 -9.72
N ILE A 329 -14.02 -27.01 -9.63
CA ILE A 329 -15.32 -26.41 -9.97
C ILE A 329 -15.14 -25.48 -11.17
N LYS A 330 -16.03 -25.65 -12.16
CA LYS A 330 -16.10 -24.74 -13.30
C LYS A 330 -16.57 -23.36 -12.83
N GLY A 331 -15.86 -22.33 -13.27
CA GLY A 331 -16.23 -20.95 -12.97
C GLY A 331 -17.49 -20.50 -13.72
N ASN A 332 -18.21 -19.54 -13.14
CA ASN A 332 -19.35 -18.87 -13.77
C ASN A 332 -18.84 -17.68 -14.59
N PRO A 333 -19.23 -17.54 -15.85
CA PRO A 333 -18.86 -16.42 -16.71
C PRO A 333 -19.18 -15.02 -16.16
N GLU A 334 -20.15 -14.91 -15.26
CA GLU A 334 -20.51 -13.65 -14.60
C GLU A 334 -19.43 -13.16 -13.61
N PHE A 335 -18.59 -14.08 -13.11
CA PHE A 335 -17.54 -13.79 -12.14
C PHE A 335 -16.16 -13.87 -12.79
N ALA A 336 -15.98 -13.18 -13.92
CA ALA A 336 -14.71 -13.10 -14.60
C ALA A 336 -13.85 -11.95 -14.04
N VAL A 337 -12.54 -12.21 -13.91
CA VAL A 337 -11.56 -11.25 -13.40
C VAL A 337 -10.34 -11.22 -14.31
N SER A 338 -9.78 -10.05 -14.54
CA SER A 338 -8.46 -9.90 -15.16
C SER A 338 -7.39 -9.68 -14.10
N PHE A 339 -6.26 -10.35 -14.27
CA PHE A 339 -5.07 -10.15 -13.47
C PHE A 339 -3.82 -10.49 -14.28
N LEU A 340 -2.81 -9.65 -14.28
CA LEU A 340 -1.57 -9.79 -15.07
C LEU A 340 -1.85 -10.08 -16.57
N GLY A 341 -2.82 -9.36 -17.16
CA GLY A 341 -3.19 -9.53 -18.57
C GLY A 341 -3.90 -10.84 -18.90
N LYS A 342 -4.17 -11.71 -17.93
CA LYS A 342 -4.87 -12.98 -18.07
C LYS A 342 -6.27 -12.91 -17.48
N MET A 343 -7.20 -13.70 -18.03
CA MET A 343 -8.57 -13.79 -17.54
C MET A 343 -8.76 -15.07 -16.72
N TYR A 344 -9.36 -14.90 -15.56
CA TYR A 344 -9.75 -15.95 -14.61
C TYR A 344 -11.26 -15.98 -14.46
N VAL A 345 -11.82 -17.13 -14.17
CA VAL A 345 -13.27 -17.31 -14.00
C VAL A 345 -13.53 -17.95 -12.64
N LEU A 346 -14.29 -17.28 -11.79
CA LEU A 346 -14.55 -17.69 -10.42
C LEU A 346 -15.89 -18.44 -10.33
N SER A 347 -16.07 -19.27 -9.30
CA SER A 347 -17.26 -20.10 -9.14
C SER A 347 -18.44 -19.39 -8.48
N SER A 348 -18.16 -18.40 -7.64
CA SER A 348 -19.17 -17.69 -6.83
C SER A 348 -18.76 -16.27 -6.53
N GLN A 349 -19.71 -15.48 -6.04
CA GLN A 349 -19.47 -14.11 -5.57
C GLN A 349 -18.46 -14.04 -4.40
N GLU A 350 -18.46 -15.05 -3.53
CA GLU A 350 -17.51 -15.16 -2.43
C GLU A 350 -16.10 -15.44 -2.93
N ALA A 351 -15.97 -16.36 -3.89
CA ALA A 351 -14.71 -16.65 -4.54
C ALA A 351 -14.16 -15.40 -5.27
N LEU A 352 -15.05 -14.61 -5.90
CA LEU A 352 -14.71 -13.35 -6.51
C LEU A 352 -14.14 -12.37 -5.47
N LYS A 353 -14.82 -12.17 -4.33
CA LYS A 353 -14.35 -11.30 -3.26
C LYS A 353 -13.00 -11.74 -2.72
N LYS A 354 -12.83 -13.03 -2.41
CA LYS A 354 -11.55 -13.59 -1.92
C LYS A 354 -10.41 -13.36 -2.92
N PHE A 355 -10.65 -13.60 -4.21
CA PHE A 355 -9.66 -13.43 -5.27
C PHE A 355 -9.29 -11.96 -5.48
N MET A 356 -10.26 -11.05 -5.43
CA MET A 356 -10.05 -9.61 -5.57
C MET A 356 -9.25 -9.01 -4.41
N LEU A 357 -9.34 -9.60 -3.22
CA LEU A 357 -8.54 -9.15 -2.07
C LEU A 357 -7.07 -9.57 -2.20
N ASN A 358 -6.80 -10.81 -2.60
CA ASN A 358 -5.43 -11.30 -2.80
C ASN A 358 -5.42 -12.50 -3.77
N PRO A 359 -5.06 -12.30 -5.04
CA PRO A 359 -5.01 -13.39 -6.01
C PRO A 359 -3.81 -14.32 -5.84
N ARG A 360 -2.70 -13.85 -5.25
CA ARG A 360 -1.41 -14.57 -5.20
C ARG A 360 -1.52 -15.98 -4.59
N PRO A 361 -2.15 -16.21 -3.44
CA PRO A 361 -2.24 -17.54 -2.83
C PRO A 361 -2.96 -18.57 -3.71
N TYR A 362 -3.87 -18.11 -4.57
CA TYR A 362 -4.68 -18.96 -5.44
C TYR A 362 -3.99 -19.33 -6.76
N LEU A 363 -2.91 -18.63 -7.08
CA LEU A 363 -2.14 -18.82 -8.31
C LEU A 363 -0.81 -19.53 -8.08
N LEU A 364 -0.35 -19.60 -6.83
CA LEU A 364 0.90 -20.26 -6.45
C LEU A 364 0.69 -21.73 -6.05
N PRO A 365 1.55 -22.67 -6.47
CA PRO A 365 1.57 -24.04 -5.97
C PRO A 365 1.98 -24.08 -4.46
N PRO A 366 1.68 -25.17 -3.74
CA PRO A 366 0.99 -26.36 -4.21
C PRO A 366 -0.53 -26.16 -4.28
N MET A 367 -1.13 -26.76 -5.30
CA MET A 367 -2.58 -26.89 -5.40
C MET A 367 -2.98 -28.25 -4.86
N PRO A 368 -3.88 -28.33 -3.86
CA PRO A 368 -4.37 -29.60 -3.36
C PRO A 368 -5.34 -30.21 -4.38
N VAL A 369 -4.83 -30.90 -5.38
CA VAL A 369 -5.65 -31.59 -6.39
C VAL A 369 -5.71 -33.07 -6.10
N SER A 370 -6.89 -33.69 -6.34
CA SER A 370 -7.02 -35.12 -6.41
C SER A 370 -6.07 -35.67 -7.49
N PRO A 371 -5.51 -36.90 -7.33
CA PRO A 371 -4.65 -37.49 -8.34
C PRO A 371 -5.30 -37.47 -9.69
N CYS A 372 -4.60 -36.95 -10.70
CA CYS A 372 -5.11 -36.91 -12.07
C CYS A 372 -5.33 -38.34 -12.60
N LYS A 373 -6.51 -38.62 -13.13
CA LYS A 373 -6.86 -39.89 -13.79
C LYS A 373 -6.93 -39.63 -15.28
N VAL A 374 -6.04 -40.26 -16.03
CA VAL A 374 -5.97 -40.09 -17.48
C VAL A 374 -6.44 -41.38 -18.14
N PHE A 375 -7.35 -41.26 -19.12
CA PHE A 375 -7.79 -42.36 -19.95
C PHE A 375 -7.30 -42.10 -21.38
N VAL A 376 -6.62 -43.10 -21.96
CA VAL A 376 -6.13 -43.02 -23.32
C VAL A 376 -6.99 -43.90 -24.21
N PHE A 377 -7.69 -43.30 -25.16
CA PHE A 377 -8.56 -44.00 -26.14
C PHE A 377 -7.90 -44.04 -27.51
N GLY A 378 -8.20 -45.06 -28.26
CA GLY A 378 -7.72 -45.21 -29.63
C GLY A 378 -8.06 -46.62 -30.20
N PRO A 379 -7.95 -46.82 -31.51
CA PRO A 379 -8.16 -48.15 -32.14
C PRO A 379 -7.06 -49.16 -31.72
N PRO A 380 -7.27 -50.43 -31.93
CA PRO A 380 -6.19 -51.43 -31.72
C PRO A 380 -4.94 -51.07 -32.50
N PHE A 381 -3.76 -51.35 -31.91
CA PHE A 381 -2.43 -51.02 -32.46
C PHE A 381 -2.10 -49.53 -32.61
N SER A 382 -2.86 -48.61 -32.05
CA SER A 382 -2.60 -47.16 -32.09
C SER A 382 -1.53 -46.69 -31.11
N GLY A 383 -0.85 -47.57 -30.41
CA GLY A 383 0.21 -47.21 -29.45
C GLY A 383 -0.31 -46.74 -28.09
N ARG A 384 -1.56 -47.00 -27.70
CA ARG A 384 -2.17 -46.61 -26.41
C ARG A 384 -1.29 -47.00 -25.22
N THR A 385 -0.84 -48.25 -25.18
CA THR A 385 0.00 -48.78 -24.09
C THR A 385 1.34 -48.02 -24.00
N THR A 386 1.94 -47.73 -25.15
CA THR A 386 3.18 -46.95 -25.20
C THR A 386 2.98 -45.56 -24.66
N ILE A 387 1.90 -44.88 -25.06
CA ILE A 387 1.56 -43.53 -24.56
C ILE A 387 1.23 -43.57 -23.06
N CYS A 388 0.45 -44.56 -22.59
CA CYS A 388 0.19 -44.72 -21.17
C CYS A 388 1.48 -44.91 -20.35
N ASN A 389 2.41 -45.75 -20.81
CA ASN A 389 3.66 -46.00 -20.15
C ASN A 389 4.56 -44.71 -20.13
N LEU A 390 4.60 -43.96 -21.21
CA LEU A 390 5.33 -42.71 -21.28
C LEU A 390 4.75 -41.65 -20.30
N ILE A 391 3.43 -41.51 -20.28
CA ILE A 391 2.73 -40.64 -19.32
C ILE A 391 3.03 -41.10 -17.89
N ALA A 392 2.90 -42.38 -17.60
CA ALA A 392 3.15 -42.91 -16.27
C ALA A 392 4.60 -42.71 -15.82
N HIS A 393 5.55 -42.92 -16.73
CA HIS A 393 6.96 -42.71 -16.45
C HIS A 393 7.25 -41.21 -16.14
N ASN A 394 6.78 -40.31 -17.00
CA ASN A 394 7.03 -38.88 -16.87
C ASN A 394 6.38 -38.26 -15.64
N TYR A 395 5.16 -38.70 -15.30
CA TYR A 395 4.42 -38.13 -14.16
C TYR A 395 4.46 -39.01 -12.89
N LYS A 396 5.33 -40.02 -12.86
CA LYS A 396 5.42 -41.00 -11.75
C LYS A 396 4.06 -41.57 -11.35
N ALA A 397 3.19 -41.83 -12.36
CA ALA A 397 1.86 -42.39 -12.20
C ALA A 397 1.86 -43.93 -12.35
N LYS A 398 0.77 -44.54 -11.93
CA LYS A 398 0.52 -46.01 -12.20
C LYS A 398 -0.29 -46.16 -13.46
N VAL A 399 0.07 -47.10 -14.30
CA VAL A 399 -0.72 -47.58 -15.47
C VAL A 399 -1.74 -48.59 -15.02
#